data_20c59ef69ca0675c4d0a6e269cfec214
#
_entry.id   20c59ef69ca0675c4d0a6e269cfec214
#
_cell.length_a   1.000
_cell.length_b   1.000
_cell.length_c   1.000
_cell.angle_alpha   90.00
_cell.angle_beta   90.00
_cell.angle_gamma   90.00
#
_symmetry.space_group_name_H-M   'P 1'
#
loop_
_entity.id
_entity.type
_entity.pdbx_description
1 polymer ?
#
loop_
_entity_poly.entity_id
_entity_poly.type
_entity_poly.pdbx_seq_one_letter_code
_entity_poly.pdbx_strand_id
1 'polypeptide(L)'
;MNREKILEVKLDKEEWISLPTNEVNFKIADYKCELLIDDCMVFDTKIELLNTFVLLVKELNDNDIEKLNVILSSGEYATNMSEVIDVIKNIDLFEVVNGISNYYELGKYYGHDDDNYEELGLRIAEDENGIFLDNVYLSCANPNYYQESLR
;
A
#
# COMPACT_ATOMS: atom_id res chain seq x y z
N MET A 1 4.78 -14.59 -2.91
CA MET A 1 5.20 -14.17 -1.56
C MET A 1 5.10 -15.33 -0.57
N ASN A 2 6.07 -15.48 0.28
CA ASN A 2 6.06 -16.48 1.34
C ASN A 2 5.17 -16.00 2.50
N ARG A 3 4.03 -16.65 2.70
CA ARG A 3 3.05 -16.26 3.74
C ARG A 3 3.51 -16.55 5.16
N GLU A 4 4.53 -17.37 5.34
CA GLU A 4 5.06 -17.69 6.66
C GLU A 4 6.11 -16.68 7.12
N LYS A 5 6.67 -15.92 6.20
CA LYS A 5 7.76 -14.96 6.48
C LYS A 5 7.48 -13.60 5.86
N ILE A 6 6.33 -13.02 6.21
CA ILE A 6 5.93 -11.71 5.69
C ILE A 6 6.88 -10.62 6.18
N LEU A 7 7.20 -10.65 7.47
CA LEU A 7 8.14 -9.71 8.07
C LEU A 7 9.02 -10.46 9.06
N GLU A 8 10.33 -10.42 8.83
CA GLU A 8 11.31 -10.95 9.77
C GLU A 8 12.09 -9.78 10.35
N VAL A 9 12.37 -9.84 11.65
CA VAL A 9 13.15 -8.82 12.33
C VAL A 9 14.36 -9.43 12.99
N LYS A 10 15.47 -8.68 13.01
CA LYS A 10 16.71 -9.07 13.68
C LYS A 10 16.80 -8.34 15.00
N LEU A 11 17.01 -9.08 16.06
CA LEU A 11 17.14 -8.54 17.41
C LEU A 11 18.58 -8.15 17.70
N ASP A 12 18.80 -7.39 18.76
CA ASP A 12 20.13 -6.91 19.15
C ASP A 12 21.19 -8.00 19.28
N LYS A 13 20.78 -9.25 19.52
CA LYS A 13 21.69 -10.38 19.71
C LYS A 13 21.84 -11.26 18.46
N GLU A 14 21.64 -10.66 17.30
CA GLU A 14 21.84 -11.33 15.98
C GLU A 14 20.87 -12.48 15.70
N GLU A 15 19.78 -12.57 16.45
CA GLU A 15 18.75 -13.56 16.21
C GLU A 15 17.67 -13.00 15.28
N TRP A 16 17.32 -13.75 14.24
CA TRP A 16 16.20 -13.42 13.36
C TRP A 16 14.94 -14.13 13.80
N ILE A 17 13.84 -13.41 13.91
CA ILE A 17 12.53 -14.00 14.21
C ILE A 17 11.51 -13.56 13.17
N SER A 18 10.57 -14.46 12.86
CA SER A 18 9.45 -14.17 11.98
C SER A 18 8.28 -13.69 12.82
N LEU A 19 7.64 -12.59 12.40
CA LEU A 19 6.45 -12.10 13.09
C LEU A 19 5.20 -12.85 12.60
N PRO A 20 4.18 -13.02 13.41
CA PRO A 20 4.01 -12.45 14.77
C PRO A 20 4.81 -13.17 15.84
N THR A 21 5.08 -12.45 16.92
CA THR A 21 5.82 -12.99 18.08
C THR A 21 5.18 -12.52 19.39
N ASN A 22 5.34 -13.29 20.44
CA ASN A 22 4.91 -12.91 21.79
C ASN A 22 5.96 -12.06 22.51
N GLU A 23 7.17 -12.00 21.98
CA GLU A 23 8.23 -11.16 22.54
C GLU A 23 8.00 -9.72 22.11
N VAL A 24 7.76 -8.81 23.06
CA VAL A 24 7.40 -7.43 22.76
C VAL A 24 8.39 -6.40 23.30
N ASN A 25 9.35 -6.83 24.12
CA ASN A 25 10.30 -5.94 24.79
C ASN A 25 11.71 -6.11 24.21
N PHE A 26 11.88 -5.83 22.94
CA PHE A 26 13.20 -5.83 22.34
C PHE A 26 13.31 -4.73 21.29
N LYS A 27 14.54 -4.41 20.93
CA LYS A 27 14.84 -3.41 19.92
C LYS A 27 15.19 -4.11 18.61
N ILE A 28 14.62 -3.62 17.51
CA ILE A 28 14.87 -4.15 16.18
C ILE A 28 16.17 -3.56 15.64
N ALA A 29 17.10 -4.42 15.25
CA ALA A 29 18.38 -4.01 14.64
C ALA A 29 18.31 -4.01 13.11
N ASP A 30 17.49 -4.88 12.53
CA ASP A 30 17.33 -5.00 11.07
C ASP A 30 16.01 -5.70 10.77
N TYR A 31 15.57 -5.64 9.51
CA TYR A 31 14.35 -6.33 9.09
C TYR A 31 14.42 -6.77 7.65
N LYS A 32 13.56 -7.73 7.30
CA LYS A 32 13.37 -8.21 5.92
C LYS A 32 11.89 -8.26 5.62
N CYS A 33 11.47 -7.67 4.51
CA CYS A 33 10.07 -7.68 4.09
C CYS A 33 10.01 -7.55 2.56
N GLU A 34 9.18 -8.37 1.92
CA GLU A 34 8.97 -8.28 0.49
C GLU A 34 8.05 -7.13 0.10
N LEU A 35 7.22 -6.67 1.04
CA LEU A 35 6.39 -5.49 0.82
C LEU A 35 7.24 -4.22 0.90
N LEU A 36 6.80 -3.18 0.21
CA LEU A 36 7.55 -1.92 0.10
C LEU A 36 7.35 -1.03 1.34
N ILE A 37 7.72 -1.54 2.50
CA ILE A 37 7.75 -0.76 3.75
C ILE A 37 9.15 -0.21 3.95
N ASP A 38 9.26 0.90 4.68
CA ASP A 38 10.54 1.55 4.92
C ASP A 38 10.90 1.58 6.41
N ASP A 39 12.08 2.15 6.71
CA ASP A 39 12.61 2.20 8.07
C ASP A 39 11.68 2.90 9.05
N CYS A 40 11.00 3.95 8.61
CA CYS A 40 10.07 4.71 9.47
C CYS A 40 8.86 3.87 9.89
N MET A 41 8.55 2.84 9.11
CA MET A 41 7.42 1.95 9.39
C MET A 41 7.79 0.81 10.34
N VAL A 42 9.09 0.56 10.56
CA VAL A 42 9.57 -0.61 11.32
C VAL A 42 10.26 -0.21 12.62
N PHE A 43 11.35 0.55 12.55
CA PHE A 43 12.25 0.72 13.70
C PHE A 43 11.63 1.40 14.92
N ASP A 44 10.77 2.37 14.71
CA ASP A 44 10.15 3.11 15.81
C ASP A 44 8.73 2.64 16.11
N THR A 45 8.37 1.46 15.62
CA THR A 45 7.03 0.91 15.75
C THR A 45 7.02 -0.20 16.80
N LYS A 46 5.96 -0.23 17.61
CA LYS A 46 5.78 -1.27 18.61
C LYS A 46 5.55 -2.62 17.95
N ILE A 47 6.09 -3.68 18.57
CA ILE A 47 5.97 -5.05 18.04
C ILE A 47 4.53 -5.47 17.87
N GLU A 48 3.64 -5.07 18.80
CA GLU A 48 2.22 -5.40 18.70
C GLU A 48 1.60 -4.88 17.40
N LEU A 49 2.01 -3.70 16.98
CA LEU A 49 1.51 -3.11 15.73
C LEU A 49 2.07 -3.83 14.51
N LEU A 50 3.35 -4.21 14.55
CA LEU A 50 3.96 -5.02 13.50
C LEU A 50 3.32 -6.40 13.41
N ASN A 51 2.98 -7.00 14.54
CA ASN A 51 2.23 -8.26 14.55
C ASN A 51 0.87 -8.11 13.88
N THR A 52 0.16 -7.02 14.16
CA THR A 52 -1.13 -6.73 13.53
C THR A 52 -0.98 -6.61 12.02
N PHE A 53 0.02 -5.89 11.56
CA PHE A 53 0.33 -5.76 10.13
C PHE A 53 0.51 -7.13 9.47
N VAL A 54 1.35 -7.98 10.06
CA VAL A 54 1.62 -9.32 9.52
C VAL A 54 0.35 -10.16 9.45
N LEU A 55 -0.46 -10.14 10.51
CA LEU A 55 -1.70 -10.93 10.53
C LEU A 55 -2.70 -10.45 9.47
N LEU A 56 -2.80 -9.14 9.26
CA LEU A 56 -3.66 -8.59 8.23
C LEU A 56 -3.19 -8.96 6.82
N VAL A 57 -1.88 -8.90 6.57
CA VAL A 57 -1.33 -9.28 5.26
C VAL A 57 -1.56 -10.75 4.97
N LYS A 58 -1.50 -11.61 5.99
CA LYS A 58 -1.76 -13.05 5.81
C LYS A 58 -3.17 -13.34 5.29
N GLU A 59 -4.12 -12.46 5.59
CA GLU A 59 -5.51 -12.62 5.17
C GLU A 59 -5.76 -12.09 3.74
N LEU A 60 -4.82 -11.35 3.17
CA LEU A 60 -5.00 -10.79 1.83
C LEU A 60 -4.76 -11.84 0.75
N ASN A 61 -5.52 -11.76 -0.35
CA ASN A 61 -5.24 -12.57 -1.53
C ASN A 61 -4.09 -11.96 -2.33
N ASP A 62 -3.61 -12.68 -3.35
CA ASP A 62 -2.45 -12.24 -4.12
C ASP A 62 -2.71 -10.92 -4.86
N ASN A 63 -3.93 -10.72 -5.36
CA ASN A 63 -4.28 -9.46 -6.03
C ASN A 63 -4.23 -8.28 -5.07
N ASP A 64 -4.71 -8.46 -3.84
CA ASP A 64 -4.67 -7.41 -2.83
C ASP A 64 -3.24 -7.11 -2.37
N ILE A 65 -2.37 -8.12 -2.33
CA ILE A 65 -0.96 -7.90 -2.03
C ILE A 65 -0.28 -7.07 -3.12
N GLU A 66 -0.55 -7.37 -4.39
CA GLU A 66 -0.04 -6.56 -5.49
C GLU A 66 -0.55 -5.12 -5.41
N LYS A 67 -1.85 -4.96 -5.12
CA LYS A 67 -2.45 -3.65 -4.92
C LYS A 67 -1.78 -2.90 -3.77
N LEU A 68 -1.57 -3.56 -2.64
CA LEU A 68 -0.90 -2.97 -1.48
C LEU A 68 0.50 -2.47 -1.83
N ASN A 69 1.28 -3.26 -2.58
CA ASN A 69 2.61 -2.83 -3.01
C ASN A 69 2.56 -1.56 -3.86
N VAL A 70 1.59 -1.46 -4.77
CA VAL A 70 1.41 -0.25 -5.59
C VAL A 70 1.10 0.95 -4.69
N ILE A 71 0.19 0.78 -3.73
CA ILE A 71 -0.20 1.85 -2.81
C ILE A 71 1.00 2.30 -1.99
N LEU A 72 1.78 1.37 -1.46
CA LEU A 72 2.97 1.69 -0.66
C LEU A 72 4.04 2.38 -1.50
N SER A 73 4.21 1.97 -2.76
CA SER A 73 5.22 2.58 -3.64
C SER A 73 4.90 4.04 -3.98
N SER A 74 3.64 4.43 -3.88
CA SER A 74 3.23 5.81 -4.19
C SER A 74 3.73 6.82 -3.16
N GLY A 75 3.89 6.41 -1.91
CA GLY A 75 4.24 7.31 -0.81
C GLY A 75 3.14 8.30 -0.43
N GLU A 76 1.96 8.18 -1.03
CA GLU A 76 0.87 9.16 -0.85
C GLU A 76 -0.09 8.81 0.29
N TYR A 77 -0.19 7.53 0.66
CA TYR A 77 -1.24 7.08 1.57
C TYR A 77 -0.73 6.56 2.90
N ALA A 78 0.54 6.23 3.01
CA ALA A 78 1.09 5.68 4.25
C ALA A 78 2.55 6.06 4.42
N THR A 79 2.89 6.62 5.59
CA THR A 79 4.26 6.98 5.96
C THR A 79 4.70 6.31 7.26
N ASN A 80 3.79 5.61 7.93
CA ASN A 80 4.10 4.88 9.16
C ASN A 80 3.24 3.61 9.20
N MET A 81 3.56 2.72 10.13
CA MET A 81 2.90 1.41 10.19
C MET A 81 1.41 1.51 10.51
N SER A 82 1.00 2.47 11.33
CA SER A 82 -0.40 2.68 11.64
C SER A 82 -1.21 3.01 10.38
N GLU A 83 -0.64 3.86 9.51
CA GLU A 83 -1.28 4.22 8.25
C GLU A 83 -1.30 3.04 7.27
N VAL A 84 -0.24 2.22 7.25
CA VAL A 84 -0.22 1.00 6.43
C VAL A 84 -1.37 0.08 6.84
N ILE A 85 -1.57 -0.11 8.14
CA ILE A 85 -2.65 -0.94 8.65
C ILE A 85 -4.01 -0.40 8.20
N ASP A 86 -4.20 0.91 8.26
CA ASP A 86 -5.44 1.54 7.79
C ASP A 86 -5.66 1.30 6.30
N VAL A 87 -4.61 1.39 5.49
CA VAL A 87 -4.69 1.07 4.05
C VAL A 87 -5.15 -0.37 3.85
N ILE A 88 -4.55 -1.31 4.58
CA ILE A 88 -4.92 -2.73 4.46
C ILE A 88 -6.39 -2.95 4.81
N LYS A 89 -6.87 -2.33 5.88
CA LYS A 89 -8.26 -2.44 6.30
C LYS A 89 -9.24 -1.84 5.29
N ASN A 90 -8.77 -0.90 4.46
CA ASN A 90 -9.59 -0.21 3.47
C ASN A 90 -9.13 -0.52 2.05
N ILE A 91 -8.50 -1.67 1.84
CA ILE A 91 -7.89 -2.02 0.55
C ILE A 91 -8.91 -2.02 -0.59
N ASP A 92 -10.17 -2.33 -0.31
CA ASP A 92 -11.24 -2.37 -1.30
C ASP A 92 -11.63 -0.98 -1.82
N LEU A 93 -11.23 0.09 -1.11
CA LEU A 93 -11.50 1.46 -1.55
C LEU A 93 -10.48 1.94 -2.59
N PHE A 94 -9.40 1.20 -2.78
CA PHE A 94 -8.37 1.53 -3.74
C PHE A 94 -8.58 0.75 -5.03
N GLU A 95 -8.29 1.42 -6.16
CA GLU A 95 -8.32 0.79 -7.47
C GLU A 95 -6.97 0.95 -8.14
N VAL A 96 -6.46 -0.13 -8.70
CA VAL A 96 -5.19 -0.16 -9.43
C VAL A 96 -5.46 -0.70 -10.82
N VAL A 97 -5.12 0.08 -11.85
CA VAL A 97 -5.28 -0.34 -13.24
C VAL A 97 -3.91 -0.31 -13.91
N ASN A 98 -3.45 -1.48 -14.35
CA ASN A 98 -2.16 -1.62 -15.01
C ASN A 98 -2.26 -1.21 -16.48
N GLY A 99 -1.14 -0.74 -17.04
CA GLY A 99 -1.04 -0.40 -18.45
C GLY A 99 -1.56 0.98 -18.81
N ILE A 100 -1.78 1.84 -17.81
CA ILE A 100 -2.30 3.19 -18.01
C ILE A 100 -1.29 4.20 -17.48
N SER A 101 -0.76 5.07 -18.37
CA SER A 101 0.31 6.01 -18.03
C SER A 101 -0.10 7.48 -18.17
N ASN A 102 -1.26 7.77 -18.75
CA ASN A 102 -1.68 9.16 -19.01
C ASN A 102 -3.20 9.27 -19.09
N TYR A 103 -3.68 10.51 -19.19
CA TYR A 103 -5.12 10.78 -19.22
C TYR A 103 -5.81 10.19 -20.44
N TYR A 104 -5.15 10.21 -21.60
CA TYR A 104 -5.74 9.65 -22.81
C TYR A 104 -6.02 8.16 -22.63
N GLU A 105 -5.04 7.41 -22.13
CA GLU A 105 -5.20 5.97 -21.89
C GLU A 105 -6.27 5.69 -20.83
N LEU A 106 -6.33 6.53 -19.79
CA LEU A 106 -7.35 6.40 -18.76
C LEU A 106 -8.76 6.64 -19.32
N GLY A 107 -8.93 7.68 -20.11
CA GLY A 107 -10.21 7.97 -20.74
C GLY A 107 -10.63 6.89 -21.71
N LYS A 108 -9.68 6.35 -22.47
CA LYS A 108 -9.94 5.25 -23.40
C LYS A 108 -10.36 3.97 -22.66
N TYR A 109 -9.77 3.72 -21.50
CA TYR A 109 -10.09 2.54 -20.70
C TYR A 109 -11.53 2.58 -20.18
N TYR A 110 -12.00 3.74 -19.70
CA TYR A 110 -13.34 3.89 -19.13
C TYR A 110 -14.37 4.39 -20.13
N GLY A 111 -13.91 5.10 -21.19
CA GLY A 111 -14.82 5.70 -22.17
C GLY A 111 -15.31 4.70 -23.20
N HIS A 112 -16.52 4.93 -23.67
CA HIS A 112 -17.06 4.15 -24.78
C HIS A 112 -17.19 5.07 -25.94
N ASP A 113 -17.80 5.60 -26.56
CA ASP A 113 -17.89 6.41 -27.76
C ASP A 113 -17.58 7.89 -27.52
N ASP A 114 -16.54 8.18 -26.75
CA ASP A 114 -16.16 9.56 -26.45
C ASP A 114 -15.13 10.05 -27.44
N ASP A 115 -15.32 11.25 -27.98
CA ASP A 115 -14.41 11.85 -28.96
C ASP A 115 -13.15 12.44 -28.34
N ASN A 116 -13.16 12.69 -27.03
CA ASN A 116 -12.00 13.27 -26.32
C ASN A 116 -11.65 12.46 -25.07
N TYR A 117 -10.87 11.43 -25.28
CA TYR A 117 -10.43 10.56 -24.19
C TYR A 117 -9.52 11.26 -23.18
N GLU A 118 -8.67 12.19 -23.64
CA GLU A 118 -7.77 12.91 -22.74
C GLU A 118 -8.55 13.75 -21.73
N GLU A 119 -9.55 14.49 -22.18
CA GLU A 119 -10.40 15.29 -21.30
C GLU A 119 -11.20 14.41 -20.35
N LEU A 120 -11.73 13.30 -20.85
CA LEU A 120 -12.45 12.35 -20.02
C LEU A 120 -11.56 11.76 -18.93
N GLY A 121 -10.34 11.36 -19.30
CA GLY A 121 -9.37 10.82 -18.34
C GLY A 121 -8.97 11.84 -17.29
N LEU A 122 -8.78 13.09 -17.66
CA LEU A 122 -8.48 14.16 -16.70
C LEU A 122 -9.62 14.32 -15.68
N ARG A 123 -10.86 14.33 -16.13
CA ARG A 123 -12.01 14.45 -15.23
C ARG A 123 -12.13 13.25 -14.28
N ILE A 124 -11.91 12.05 -14.81
CA ILE A 124 -11.93 10.82 -13.98
C ILE A 124 -10.86 10.91 -12.90
N ALA A 125 -9.63 11.25 -13.28
CA ALA A 125 -8.52 11.35 -12.32
C ALA A 125 -8.79 12.40 -11.25
N GLU A 126 -9.33 13.55 -11.63
CA GLU A 126 -9.68 14.61 -10.67
C GLU A 126 -10.77 14.14 -9.70
N ASP A 127 -11.81 13.48 -10.20
CA ASP A 127 -12.93 13.00 -9.38
C ASP A 127 -12.49 11.91 -8.40
N GLU A 128 -11.53 11.09 -8.79
CA GLU A 128 -11.07 9.95 -7.99
C GLU A 128 -9.79 10.24 -7.21
N ASN A 129 -9.25 11.45 -7.33
CA ASN A 129 -7.92 11.79 -6.79
C ASN A 129 -6.86 10.81 -7.25
N GLY A 130 -6.95 10.43 -8.52
CA GLY A 130 -6.09 9.42 -9.12
C GLY A 130 -4.70 9.95 -9.46
N ILE A 131 -3.73 9.06 -9.42
CA ILE A 131 -2.35 9.37 -9.77
C ILE A 131 -1.78 8.30 -10.70
N PHE A 132 -0.80 8.70 -11.50
CA PHE A 132 -0.08 7.77 -12.37
C PHE A 132 1.27 7.44 -11.75
N LEU A 133 1.52 6.14 -11.56
CA LEU A 133 2.77 5.62 -11.05
C LEU A 133 3.42 4.81 -12.17
N ASP A 134 4.25 5.46 -12.97
CA ASP A 134 4.86 4.86 -14.14
C ASP A 134 3.75 4.34 -15.08
N ASN A 135 3.57 3.03 -15.22
CA ASN A 135 2.59 2.42 -16.11
C ASN A 135 1.37 1.89 -15.35
N VAL A 136 1.01 2.55 -14.25
CA VAL A 136 -0.11 2.12 -13.39
C VAL A 136 -0.91 3.33 -12.95
N TYR A 137 -2.24 3.21 -12.99
CA TYR A 137 -3.14 4.22 -12.45
C TYR A 137 -3.65 3.76 -11.08
N LEU A 138 -3.51 4.62 -10.08
CA LEU A 138 -3.95 4.35 -8.70
C LEU A 138 -4.95 5.41 -8.27
N SER A 139 -6.08 4.97 -7.73
CA SER A 139 -7.09 5.87 -7.18
C SER A 139 -7.67 5.32 -5.88
N CYS A 140 -8.31 6.21 -5.12
CA CYS A 140 -8.99 5.84 -3.89
C CYS A 140 -10.44 6.34 -3.95
N ALA A 141 -11.39 5.43 -3.78
CA ALA A 141 -12.81 5.74 -3.91
C ALA A 141 -13.35 6.61 -2.77
N ASN A 142 -12.63 6.71 -1.65
CA ASN A 142 -13.07 7.50 -0.51
C ASN A 142 -12.32 8.84 -0.43
N PRO A 143 -12.94 9.96 -0.84
CA PRO A 143 -12.28 11.27 -0.79
C PRO A 143 -11.88 11.69 0.63
N ASN A 144 -12.65 11.30 1.64
CA ASN A 144 -12.33 11.62 3.04
C ASN A 144 -11.06 10.92 3.49
N TYR A 145 -10.87 9.66 3.11
CA TYR A 145 -9.65 8.92 3.41
C TYR A 145 -8.44 9.61 2.78
N TYR A 146 -8.55 10.00 1.52
CA TYR A 146 -7.47 10.69 0.82
C TYR A 146 -7.11 12.01 1.52
N GLN A 147 -8.11 12.81 1.90
CA GLN A 147 -7.88 14.07 2.60
C GLN A 147 -7.23 13.87 3.97
N GLU A 148 -7.63 12.84 4.69
CA GLU A 148 -7.02 12.50 5.97
C GLU A 148 -5.56 12.10 5.80
N SER A 149 -5.23 11.38 4.75
CA SER A 149 -3.86 10.95 4.46
C SER A 149 -2.92 12.12 4.17
N LEU A 150 -3.44 13.23 3.67
CA LEU A 150 -2.64 14.43 3.38
C LEU A 150 -2.44 15.34 4.60
N ARG A 151 -3.09 15.04 5.69
CA ARG A 151 -2.91 15.78 6.94
C ARG A 151 -1.76 15.20 7.75
#